data_9e90106d1ad15a9ddacf27f92967093b
#
_entry.id   9e90106d1ad15a9ddacf27f92967093b
#
_cell.length_a   1.000
_cell.length_b   1.000
_cell.length_c   1.000
_cell.angle_alpha   90.00
_cell.angle_beta   90.00
_cell.angle_gamma   90.00
#
_symmetry.space_group_name_H-M   'P 1'
#
loop_
_entity.id
_entity.type
_entity.pdbx_description
1 polymer ?
#
loop_
_entity_poly.entity_id
_entity_poly.type
_entity_poly.pdbx_seq_one_letter_code
_entity_poly.pdbx_strand_id
1 'polypeptide(L)'
;MVTQNDYVLSIEGLTVSFDGFKAVDDLNLYVDKNEIRVVIGPNGAGKTTVLDLICGKTKATEGSIRFNNMELTNMREHEIVRAGVGRKFQNPTIYENLTVFENLEVSYPKGRTVMGSLFFHRTGEVSEKIRDIAAQILLSDQLDTVAGLLSHGQKQWLEIGMLLIQDPELLMLDEPVAGMSAKEREQTGELLKRICENRSVVVIEHDMDFVKSIAHRVTVLHQGKILKEGSMETVQNDPAVIEVYLGH
;
A
#
# COMPACT_ATOMS: atom_id res chain seq x y z
N MET A 1 12.41 25.31 -9.75
CA MET A 1 10.97 25.11 -9.54
C MET A 1 10.70 23.70 -9.99
N VAL A 2 10.49 22.76 -9.07
CA VAL A 2 10.03 21.41 -9.41
C VAL A 2 8.58 21.56 -9.83
N THR A 3 8.26 21.20 -11.06
CA THR A 3 6.89 21.29 -11.57
C THR A 3 6.01 20.28 -10.81
N GLN A 4 4.87 20.69 -10.33
CA GLN A 4 3.87 19.91 -9.54
C GLN A 4 3.39 18.61 -10.24
N ASN A 5 3.92 18.27 -11.40
CA ASN A 5 3.47 17.17 -12.27
C ASN A 5 4.29 15.86 -12.13
N ASP A 6 5.33 15.83 -11.29
CA ASP A 6 6.24 14.68 -11.23
C ASP A 6 5.88 13.66 -10.14
N TYR A 7 5.08 14.05 -9.12
CA TYR A 7 4.69 13.21 -8.01
C TYR A 7 3.32 12.55 -8.24
N VAL A 8 3.23 11.26 -7.90
CA VAL A 8 1.95 10.56 -7.79
C VAL A 8 1.22 10.94 -6.50
N LEU A 9 1.98 11.15 -5.41
CA LEU A 9 1.46 11.57 -4.11
C LEU A 9 2.28 12.75 -3.59
N SER A 10 1.62 13.83 -3.18
CA SER A 10 2.24 14.93 -2.45
C SER A 10 1.46 15.23 -1.17
N ILE A 11 2.19 15.33 -0.08
CA ILE A 11 1.69 15.65 1.26
C ILE A 11 2.44 16.88 1.73
N GLU A 12 1.71 17.92 2.16
CA GLU A 12 2.30 19.19 2.55
C GLU A 12 1.71 19.66 3.89
N GLY A 13 2.58 19.89 4.89
CA GLY A 13 2.23 20.39 6.21
C GLY A 13 1.23 19.54 6.97
N LEU A 14 1.17 18.22 6.69
CA LEU A 14 0.13 17.34 7.20
C LEU A 14 0.26 17.16 8.71
N THR A 15 -0.81 17.50 9.43
CA THR A 15 -0.90 17.35 10.87
C THR A 15 -2.20 16.67 11.26
N VAL A 16 -2.13 15.73 12.20
CA VAL A 16 -3.29 15.19 12.90
C VAL A 16 -3.04 15.11 14.38
N SER A 17 -4.00 15.63 15.16
CA SER A 17 -3.96 15.63 16.62
C SER A 17 -5.16 14.85 17.19
N PHE A 18 -4.90 13.99 18.16
CA PHE A 18 -5.89 13.27 18.94
C PHE A 18 -5.78 13.76 20.42
N ASP A 19 -6.79 14.45 20.92
CA ASP A 19 -6.83 14.97 22.30
C ASP A 19 -5.55 15.73 22.73
N GLY A 20 -4.98 16.50 21.79
CA GLY A 20 -3.76 17.29 22.01
C GLY A 20 -2.45 16.55 21.72
N PHE A 21 -2.49 15.23 21.49
CA PHE A 21 -1.34 14.48 21.05
C PHE A 21 -1.25 14.50 19.51
N LYS A 22 -0.16 15.02 18.97
CA LYS A 22 0.09 15.04 17.53
C LYS A 22 0.69 13.70 17.08
N ALA A 23 -0.12 12.87 16.47
CA ALA A 23 0.33 11.59 15.90
C ALA A 23 1.09 11.77 14.57
N VAL A 24 0.79 12.85 13.83
CA VAL A 24 1.54 13.37 12.69
C VAL A 24 1.65 14.88 12.87
N ASP A 25 2.83 15.46 12.67
CA ASP A 25 3.14 16.86 12.94
C ASP A 25 3.98 17.47 11.82
N ASP A 26 3.37 18.33 11.00
CA ASP A 26 4.00 19.06 9.90
C ASP A 26 4.74 18.14 8.90
N LEU A 27 4.10 17.05 8.51
CA LEU A 27 4.70 16.05 7.63
C LEU A 27 4.63 16.49 6.16
N ASN A 28 5.79 16.45 5.49
CA ASN A 28 5.93 16.75 4.07
C ASN A 28 6.53 15.53 3.37
N LEU A 29 5.75 14.85 2.51
CA LEU A 29 6.17 13.62 1.82
C LEU A 29 5.78 13.67 0.34
N TYR A 30 6.74 13.36 -0.53
CA TYR A 30 6.52 13.33 -1.98
C TYR A 30 6.93 11.96 -2.51
N VAL A 31 6.04 11.30 -3.24
CA VAL A 31 6.28 10.00 -3.87
C VAL A 31 6.27 10.18 -5.39
N ASP A 32 7.35 9.76 -6.04
CA ASP A 32 7.47 9.82 -7.49
C ASP A 32 6.60 8.74 -8.17
N LYS A 33 6.31 8.95 -9.45
CA LYS A 33 5.66 7.91 -10.26
C LYS A 33 6.60 6.71 -10.42
N ASN A 34 6.03 5.50 -10.36
CA ASN A 34 6.76 4.25 -10.46
C ASN A 34 7.89 4.12 -9.42
N GLU A 35 7.63 4.62 -8.22
CA GLU A 35 8.54 4.53 -7.07
C GLU A 35 8.03 3.50 -6.06
N ILE A 36 8.93 2.67 -5.51
CA ILE A 36 8.70 1.97 -4.25
C ILE A 36 9.26 2.84 -3.13
N ARG A 37 8.36 3.52 -2.43
CA ARG A 37 8.66 4.28 -1.21
C ARG A 37 8.46 3.39 0.00
N VAL A 38 9.51 3.18 0.78
CA VAL A 38 9.36 2.44 2.04
C VAL A 38 9.40 3.40 3.22
N VAL A 39 8.40 3.30 4.09
CA VAL A 39 8.29 4.09 5.32
C VAL A 39 8.64 3.20 6.49
N ILE A 40 9.71 3.54 7.20
CA ILE A 40 10.16 2.83 8.39
C ILE A 40 10.08 3.74 9.62
N GLY A 41 10.24 3.17 10.81
CA GLY A 41 10.25 3.92 12.08
C GLY A 41 9.79 3.04 13.24
N PRO A 42 10.05 3.44 14.49
CA PRO A 42 9.62 2.70 15.67
C PRO A 42 8.09 2.60 15.77
N ASN A 43 7.62 1.75 16.68
CA ASN A 43 6.19 1.67 17.00
C ASN A 43 5.71 3.02 17.56
N GLY A 44 4.53 3.46 17.13
CA GLY A 44 4.01 4.77 17.50
C GLY A 44 4.60 5.97 16.74
N ALA A 45 5.50 5.77 15.77
CA ALA A 45 6.06 6.86 14.97
C ALA A 45 5.06 7.59 14.05
N GLY A 46 3.84 7.06 13.89
CA GLY A 46 2.79 7.65 13.04
C GLY A 46 2.63 6.99 11.67
N LYS A 47 3.35 5.92 11.36
CA LYS A 47 3.35 5.26 10.04
C LYS A 47 1.95 4.88 9.56
N THR A 48 1.22 4.07 10.33
CA THR A 48 -0.15 3.64 9.98
C THR A 48 -1.11 4.83 9.93
N THR A 49 -0.91 5.83 10.82
CA THR A 49 -1.69 7.07 10.81
C THR A 49 -1.54 7.85 9.50
N VAL A 50 -0.33 7.91 8.94
CA VAL A 50 -0.10 8.52 7.62
C VAL A 50 -0.88 7.79 6.54
N LEU A 51 -0.88 6.45 6.52
CA LEU A 51 -1.70 5.69 5.55
C LEU A 51 -3.20 5.91 5.80
N ASP A 52 -3.65 5.98 7.06
CA ASP A 52 -5.04 6.26 7.42
C ASP A 52 -5.50 7.65 6.92
N LEU A 53 -4.61 8.65 6.99
CA LEU A 53 -4.85 9.99 6.45
C LEU A 53 -4.95 9.99 4.92
N ILE A 54 -4.02 9.32 4.21
CA ILE A 54 -4.03 9.23 2.74
C ILE A 54 -5.29 8.54 2.25
N CYS A 55 -5.78 7.51 2.95
CA CYS A 55 -7.01 6.78 2.58
C CYS A 55 -8.30 7.49 2.97
N GLY A 56 -8.25 8.59 3.74
CA GLY A 56 -9.43 9.28 4.23
C GLY A 56 -10.14 8.61 5.42
N LYS A 57 -9.55 7.56 6.01
CA LYS A 57 -10.05 6.90 7.23
C LYS A 57 -9.91 7.80 8.45
N THR A 58 -8.84 8.59 8.49
CA THR A 58 -8.62 9.65 9.47
C THR A 58 -8.58 10.99 8.74
N LYS A 59 -9.17 12.02 9.33
CA LYS A 59 -9.12 13.36 8.77
C LYS A 59 -7.94 14.16 9.34
N ALA A 60 -7.24 14.87 8.45
CA ALA A 60 -6.19 15.78 8.85
C ALA A 60 -6.77 16.98 9.64
N THR A 61 -6.00 17.47 10.61
CA THR A 61 -6.29 18.73 11.31
C THR A 61 -5.80 19.90 10.48
N GLU A 62 -4.62 19.76 9.85
CA GLU A 62 -3.98 20.78 9.02
C GLU A 62 -3.24 20.12 7.85
N GLY A 63 -2.90 20.88 6.82
CA GLY A 63 -2.15 20.46 5.66
C GLY A 63 -3.01 19.92 4.53
N SER A 64 -2.35 19.37 3.51
CA SER A 64 -3.00 18.87 2.31
C SER A 64 -2.40 17.56 1.84
N ILE A 65 -3.22 16.74 1.19
CA ILE A 65 -2.83 15.46 0.55
C ILE A 65 -3.33 15.53 -0.88
N ARG A 66 -2.44 15.37 -1.86
CA ARG A 66 -2.80 15.33 -3.27
C ARG A 66 -2.32 14.04 -3.92
N PHE A 67 -3.18 13.43 -4.68
CA PHE A 67 -2.89 12.30 -5.54
C PHE A 67 -2.97 12.76 -7.00
N ASN A 68 -1.86 12.69 -7.72
CA ASN A 68 -1.69 13.40 -8.98
C ASN A 68 -2.00 14.91 -8.77
N ASN A 69 -3.04 15.42 -9.42
CA ASN A 69 -3.50 16.81 -9.23
C ASN A 69 -4.81 16.92 -8.42
N MET A 70 -5.29 15.81 -7.85
CA MET A 70 -6.54 15.74 -7.11
C MET A 70 -6.30 15.90 -5.61
N GLU A 71 -6.99 16.82 -4.97
CA GLU A 71 -6.97 17.02 -3.52
C GLU A 71 -7.77 15.90 -2.83
N LEU A 72 -7.11 15.11 -1.95
CA LEU A 72 -7.74 13.99 -1.24
C LEU A 72 -8.21 14.35 0.17
N THR A 73 -7.70 15.42 0.79
CA THR A 73 -7.81 15.72 2.22
C THR A 73 -9.24 15.64 2.78
N ASN A 74 -10.25 16.02 1.97
CA ASN A 74 -11.66 16.01 2.38
C ASN A 74 -12.49 14.93 1.68
N MET A 75 -11.88 14.09 0.86
CA MET A 75 -12.58 13.00 0.18
C MET A 75 -12.93 11.86 1.14
N ARG A 76 -13.97 11.10 0.80
CA ARG A 76 -14.34 9.88 1.52
C ARG A 76 -13.52 8.71 1.00
N GLU A 77 -13.29 7.70 1.83
CA GLU A 77 -12.51 6.49 1.49
C GLU A 77 -12.87 5.91 0.11
N HIS A 78 -14.16 5.73 -0.18
CA HIS A 78 -14.59 5.14 -1.45
C HIS A 78 -14.36 6.04 -2.67
N GLU A 79 -14.25 7.36 -2.48
CA GLU A 79 -13.90 8.32 -3.54
C GLU A 79 -12.40 8.24 -3.84
N ILE A 80 -11.57 8.12 -2.78
CA ILE A 80 -10.13 7.94 -2.88
C ILE A 80 -9.78 6.62 -3.59
N VAL A 81 -10.46 5.53 -3.23
CA VAL A 81 -10.30 4.24 -3.92
C VAL A 81 -10.67 4.34 -5.41
N ARG A 82 -11.76 5.05 -5.74
CA ARG A 82 -12.15 5.28 -7.15
C ARG A 82 -11.20 6.19 -7.90
N ALA A 83 -10.49 7.06 -7.20
CA ALA A 83 -9.45 7.90 -7.79
C ALA A 83 -8.19 7.11 -8.18
N GLY A 84 -8.01 5.88 -7.69
CA GLY A 84 -6.90 5.00 -8.02
C GLY A 84 -5.90 4.76 -6.87
N VAL A 85 -6.29 5.01 -5.62
CA VAL A 85 -5.48 4.70 -4.44
C VAL A 85 -5.98 3.40 -3.83
N GLY A 86 -5.16 2.34 -3.85
CA GLY A 86 -5.44 1.05 -3.23
C GLY A 86 -4.69 0.90 -1.91
N ARG A 87 -5.36 0.40 -0.86
CA ARG A 87 -4.73 0.09 0.42
C ARG A 87 -5.02 -1.33 0.88
N LYS A 88 -3.96 -2.04 1.27
CA LYS A 88 -4.04 -3.29 2.03
C LYS A 88 -4.06 -2.96 3.51
N PHE A 89 -5.06 -3.45 4.22
CA PHE A 89 -5.17 -3.32 5.68
C PHE A 89 -4.39 -4.45 6.38
N GLN A 90 -4.04 -4.26 7.65
CA GLN A 90 -3.30 -5.26 8.44
C GLN A 90 -4.08 -6.57 8.63
N ASN A 91 -5.40 -6.51 8.79
CA ASN A 91 -6.22 -7.72 8.90
C ASN A 91 -6.60 -8.23 7.50
N PRO A 92 -6.39 -9.52 7.21
CA PRO A 92 -6.77 -10.11 5.94
C PRO A 92 -8.25 -9.88 5.62
N THR A 93 -8.51 -9.36 4.43
CA THR A 93 -9.87 -9.08 3.93
C THR A 93 -10.33 -10.12 2.91
N ILE A 94 -9.66 -11.29 2.86
CA ILE A 94 -10.04 -12.38 1.95
C ILE A 94 -11.32 -13.06 2.43
N TYR A 95 -12.12 -13.50 1.49
CA TYR A 95 -13.29 -14.35 1.75
C TYR A 95 -12.83 -15.81 1.80
N GLU A 96 -12.57 -16.32 3.02
CA GLU A 96 -11.94 -17.64 3.23
C GLU A 96 -12.74 -18.81 2.65
N ASN A 97 -14.06 -18.69 2.55
CA ASN A 97 -14.95 -19.72 1.99
C ASN A 97 -15.08 -19.67 0.46
N LEU A 98 -14.53 -18.65 -0.18
CA LEU A 98 -14.50 -18.51 -1.63
C LEU A 98 -13.17 -19.00 -2.19
N THR A 99 -13.17 -19.40 -3.45
CA THR A 99 -11.93 -19.74 -4.17
C THR A 99 -11.09 -18.49 -4.44
N VAL A 100 -9.83 -18.65 -4.83
CA VAL A 100 -8.96 -17.56 -5.29
C VAL A 100 -9.63 -16.80 -6.43
N PHE A 101 -10.18 -17.53 -7.42
CA PHE A 101 -10.89 -16.93 -8.54
C PHE A 101 -12.06 -16.06 -8.07
N GLU A 102 -12.91 -16.58 -7.18
CA GLU A 102 -14.07 -15.86 -6.66
C GLU A 102 -13.69 -14.63 -5.84
N ASN A 103 -12.62 -14.70 -5.04
CA ASN A 103 -12.08 -13.54 -4.32
C ASN A 103 -11.68 -12.41 -5.27
N LEU A 104 -10.98 -12.74 -6.37
CA LEU A 104 -10.60 -11.77 -7.39
C LEU A 104 -11.85 -11.25 -8.14
N GLU A 105 -12.82 -12.12 -8.44
CA GLU A 105 -14.06 -11.73 -9.13
C GLU A 105 -14.89 -10.74 -8.30
N VAL A 106 -15.07 -11.00 -6.99
CA VAL A 106 -15.79 -10.08 -6.07
C VAL A 106 -15.09 -8.73 -5.98
N SER A 107 -13.77 -8.70 -6.13
CA SER A 107 -12.97 -7.47 -6.10
C SER A 107 -12.95 -6.69 -7.41
N TYR A 108 -13.46 -7.27 -8.50
CA TYR A 108 -13.50 -6.63 -9.82
C TYR A 108 -14.40 -5.37 -9.82
N PRO A 109 -13.94 -4.22 -10.38
CA PRO A 109 -14.60 -2.92 -10.18
C PRO A 109 -15.89 -2.72 -10.97
N LYS A 110 -16.13 -3.45 -12.06
CA LYS A 110 -17.34 -3.29 -12.90
C LYS A 110 -18.54 -4.00 -12.28
N GLY A 111 -19.73 -3.41 -12.41
CA GLY A 111 -20.99 -4.02 -11.94
C GLY A 111 -21.34 -3.74 -10.47
N ARG A 112 -20.64 -2.86 -9.78
CA ARG A 112 -20.84 -2.57 -8.33
C ARG A 112 -22.05 -1.69 -7.99
N THR A 113 -22.90 -1.33 -8.94
CA THR A 113 -24.21 -0.77 -8.62
C THR A 113 -25.17 -1.90 -8.24
N VAL A 114 -26.18 -1.62 -7.40
CA VAL A 114 -27.18 -2.63 -6.99
C VAL A 114 -27.77 -3.34 -8.21
N MET A 115 -28.13 -2.59 -9.26
CA MET A 115 -28.64 -3.15 -10.50
C MET A 115 -27.54 -3.87 -11.31
N GLY A 116 -26.33 -3.34 -11.35
CA GLY A 116 -25.20 -3.97 -12.04
C GLY A 116 -24.78 -5.29 -11.41
N SER A 117 -24.88 -5.42 -10.08
CA SER A 117 -24.57 -6.67 -9.37
C SER A 117 -25.62 -7.76 -9.62
N LEU A 118 -26.91 -7.38 -9.76
CA LEU A 118 -28.00 -8.30 -10.11
C LEU A 118 -27.90 -8.84 -11.54
N PHE A 119 -27.28 -8.07 -12.46
CA PHE A 119 -27.11 -8.44 -13.87
C PHE A 119 -25.65 -8.67 -14.24
N PHE A 120 -24.77 -8.88 -13.25
CA PHE A 120 -23.38 -9.18 -13.52
C PHE A 120 -23.25 -10.54 -14.22
N HIS A 121 -22.74 -10.52 -15.43
CA HIS A 121 -22.40 -11.73 -16.18
C HIS A 121 -20.89 -11.82 -16.28
N ARG A 122 -20.35 -12.97 -15.90
CA ARG A 122 -18.95 -13.31 -16.11
C ARG A 122 -18.67 -13.32 -17.60
N THR A 123 -17.94 -12.32 -18.08
CA THR A 123 -17.48 -12.25 -19.48
C THR A 123 -16.12 -12.91 -19.65
N GLY A 124 -15.74 -13.24 -20.89
CA GLY A 124 -14.39 -13.71 -21.20
C GLY A 124 -13.30 -12.72 -20.74
N GLU A 125 -13.53 -11.41 -20.91
CA GLU A 125 -12.63 -10.33 -20.49
C GLU A 125 -12.38 -10.35 -18.97
N VAL A 126 -13.42 -10.52 -18.14
CA VAL A 126 -13.29 -10.62 -16.69
C VAL A 126 -12.46 -11.83 -16.29
N SER A 127 -12.75 -12.99 -16.90
CA SER A 127 -12.03 -14.24 -16.63
C SER A 127 -10.56 -14.16 -17.04
N GLU A 128 -10.24 -13.49 -18.14
CA GLU A 128 -8.87 -13.26 -18.61
C GLU A 128 -8.13 -12.32 -17.62
N LYS A 129 -8.72 -11.19 -17.26
CA LYS A 129 -8.15 -10.26 -16.27
C LYS A 129 -7.86 -10.96 -14.93
N ILE A 130 -8.76 -11.84 -14.46
CA ILE A 130 -8.56 -12.61 -13.23
C ILE A 130 -7.36 -13.54 -13.36
N ARG A 131 -7.22 -14.25 -14.49
CA ARG A 131 -6.07 -15.14 -14.73
C ARG A 131 -4.75 -14.36 -14.81
N ASP A 132 -4.76 -13.20 -15.45
CA ASP A 132 -3.58 -12.33 -15.54
C ASP A 132 -3.14 -11.84 -14.16
N ILE A 133 -4.08 -11.41 -13.32
CA ILE A 133 -3.78 -11.02 -11.94
C ILE A 133 -3.28 -12.21 -11.13
N ALA A 134 -3.94 -13.39 -11.25
CA ALA A 134 -3.49 -14.60 -10.55
C ALA A 134 -2.05 -15.01 -10.95
N ALA A 135 -1.68 -14.82 -12.22
CA ALA A 135 -0.32 -15.04 -12.68
C ALA A 135 0.67 -14.03 -12.07
N GLN A 136 0.29 -12.76 -12.00
CA GLN A 136 1.12 -11.73 -11.37
C GLN A 136 1.39 -12.04 -9.89
N ILE A 137 0.37 -12.47 -9.14
CA ILE A 137 0.47 -12.77 -7.70
C ILE A 137 0.89 -14.22 -7.38
N LEU A 138 1.39 -14.98 -8.36
CA LEU A 138 1.92 -16.34 -8.20
C LEU A 138 0.87 -17.36 -7.72
N LEU A 139 -0.39 -17.18 -8.09
CA LEU A 139 -1.51 -18.06 -7.71
C LEU A 139 -2.23 -18.70 -8.93
N SER A 140 -1.61 -18.76 -10.11
CA SER A 140 -2.23 -19.35 -11.32
C SER A 140 -2.74 -20.76 -11.10
N ASP A 141 -1.96 -21.60 -10.41
CA ASP A 141 -2.28 -23.01 -10.17
C ASP A 141 -3.25 -23.20 -8.98
N GLN A 142 -3.64 -22.11 -8.32
CA GLN A 142 -4.49 -22.11 -7.12
C GLN A 142 -5.87 -21.49 -7.36
N LEU A 143 -6.24 -21.15 -8.60
CA LEU A 143 -7.47 -20.43 -8.92
C LEU A 143 -8.73 -21.08 -8.34
N ASP A 144 -8.80 -22.42 -8.37
CA ASP A 144 -9.93 -23.20 -7.86
C ASP A 144 -9.77 -23.60 -6.39
N THR A 145 -8.65 -23.22 -5.74
CA THR A 145 -8.41 -23.50 -4.32
C THR A 145 -9.22 -22.55 -3.45
N VAL A 146 -9.89 -23.09 -2.43
CA VAL A 146 -10.59 -22.29 -1.41
C VAL A 146 -9.56 -21.47 -0.63
N ALA A 147 -9.76 -20.16 -0.55
CA ALA A 147 -8.77 -19.23 0.00
C ALA A 147 -8.37 -19.53 1.46
N GLY A 148 -9.28 -20.11 2.25
CA GLY A 148 -8.98 -20.58 3.61
C GLY A 148 -7.86 -21.61 3.68
N LEU A 149 -7.63 -22.40 2.62
CA LEU A 149 -6.60 -23.45 2.54
C LEU A 149 -5.22 -22.94 2.09
N LEU A 150 -5.13 -21.70 1.67
CA LEU A 150 -3.86 -21.07 1.25
C LEU A 150 -2.90 -20.93 2.43
N SER A 151 -1.58 -20.96 2.17
CA SER A 151 -0.57 -20.56 3.15
C SER A 151 -0.74 -19.09 3.52
N HIS A 152 -0.12 -18.68 4.64
CA HIS A 152 -0.19 -17.29 5.06
C HIS A 152 0.35 -16.34 3.98
N GLY A 153 1.49 -16.64 3.37
CA GLY A 153 2.05 -15.84 2.27
C GLY A 153 1.14 -15.79 1.04
N GLN A 154 0.54 -16.93 0.67
CA GLN A 154 -0.42 -16.99 -0.45
C GLN A 154 -1.68 -16.15 -0.18
N LYS A 155 -2.18 -16.12 1.07
CA LYS A 155 -3.29 -15.22 1.46
C LYS A 155 -2.91 -13.76 1.29
N GLN A 156 -1.69 -13.38 1.67
CA GLN A 156 -1.16 -12.02 1.47
C GLN A 156 -1.07 -11.66 -0.02
N TRP A 157 -0.61 -12.59 -0.87
CA TRP A 157 -0.58 -12.39 -2.33
C TRP A 157 -1.99 -12.24 -2.91
N LEU A 158 -2.95 -13.05 -2.45
CA LEU A 158 -4.35 -12.91 -2.86
C LEU A 158 -4.90 -11.52 -2.54
N GLU A 159 -4.61 -10.97 -1.35
CA GLU A 159 -5.01 -9.61 -0.98
C GLU A 159 -4.41 -8.54 -1.91
N ILE A 160 -3.11 -8.68 -2.24
CA ILE A 160 -2.48 -7.80 -3.23
C ILE A 160 -3.20 -7.93 -4.58
N GLY A 161 -3.56 -9.14 -4.99
CA GLY A 161 -4.32 -9.38 -6.23
C GLY A 161 -5.71 -8.74 -6.21
N MET A 162 -6.42 -8.79 -5.08
CA MET A 162 -7.72 -8.13 -4.91
C MET A 162 -7.63 -6.61 -5.00
N LEU A 163 -6.47 -6.03 -4.69
CA LEU A 163 -6.20 -4.61 -4.96
C LEU A 163 -5.85 -4.38 -6.43
N LEU A 164 -4.94 -5.19 -7.00
CA LEU A 164 -4.46 -5.03 -8.37
C LEU A 164 -5.57 -5.14 -9.42
N ILE A 165 -6.58 -5.99 -9.19
CA ILE A 165 -7.69 -6.16 -10.12
C ILE A 165 -8.55 -4.90 -10.24
N GLN A 166 -8.47 -3.99 -9.26
CA GLN A 166 -9.13 -2.69 -9.26
C GLN A 166 -8.36 -1.62 -10.05
N ASP A 167 -7.16 -1.98 -10.53
CA ASP A 167 -6.26 -1.15 -11.33
C ASP A 167 -5.84 0.17 -10.66
N PRO A 168 -5.32 0.14 -9.42
CA PRO A 168 -4.86 1.35 -8.74
C PRO A 168 -3.54 1.86 -9.35
N GLU A 169 -3.35 3.19 -9.36
CA GLU A 169 -2.07 3.81 -9.70
C GLU A 169 -1.11 3.89 -8.51
N LEU A 170 -1.66 3.95 -7.29
CA LEU A 170 -0.90 3.95 -6.04
C LEU A 170 -1.37 2.80 -5.15
N LEU A 171 -0.46 1.89 -4.77
CA LEU A 171 -0.69 0.86 -3.76
C LEU A 171 -0.05 1.27 -2.44
N MET A 172 -0.78 1.06 -1.35
CA MET A 172 -0.27 1.23 0.00
C MET A 172 -0.38 -0.09 0.76
N LEU A 173 0.75 -0.60 1.23
CA LEU A 173 0.87 -1.91 1.86
C LEU A 173 1.45 -1.73 3.27
N ASP A 174 0.74 -2.26 4.27
CA ASP A 174 1.16 -2.22 5.67
C ASP A 174 1.64 -3.62 6.06
N GLU A 175 2.95 -3.75 6.31
CA GLU A 175 3.67 -4.99 6.66
C GLU A 175 3.34 -6.17 5.73
N PRO A 176 3.55 -6.04 4.40
CA PRO A 176 3.12 -7.05 3.43
C PRO A 176 3.83 -8.40 3.56
N VAL A 177 4.96 -8.48 4.25
CA VAL A 177 5.73 -9.73 4.41
C VAL A 177 5.72 -10.29 5.84
N ALA A 178 4.91 -9.72 6.74
CA ALA A 178 4.80 -10.21 8.11
C ALA A 178 4.42 -11.70 8.13
N GLY A 179 5.16 -12.51 8.90
CA GLY A 179 4.91 -13.95 9.03
C GLY A 179 5.27 -14.82 7.83
N MET A 180 5.89 -14.26 6.78
CA MET A 180 6.33 -15.00 5.61
C MET A 180 7.67 -15.70 5.82
N SER A 181 7.86 -16.85 5.18
CA SER A 181 9.15 -17.52 5.02
C SER A 181 10.12 -16.67 4.19
N ALA A 182 11.43 -16.95 4.28
CA ALA A 182 12.44 -16.24 3.48
C ALA A 182 12.16 -16.30 1.97
N LYS A 183 11.71 -17.47 1.47
CA LYS A 183 11.35 -17.65 0.06
C LYS A 183 10.13 -16.81 -0.34
N GLU A 184 9.10 -16.78 0.49
CA GLU A 184 7.90 -15.98 0.22
C GLU A 184 8.21 -14.48 0.24
N ARG A 185 9.08 -14.02 1.16
CA ARG A 185 9.56 -12.62 1.20
C ARG A 185 10.30 -12.25 -0.09
N GLU A 186 11.22 -13.08 -0.55
CA GLU A 186 11.94 -12.87 -1.82
C GLU A 186 10.96 -12.76 -2.99
N GLN A 187 10.01 -13.70 -3.10
CA GLN A 187 8.99 -13.71 -4.14
C GLN A 187 8.08 -12.46 -4.06
N THR A 188 7.73 -12.01 -2.85
CA THR A 188 6.98 -10.77 -2.65
C THR A 188 7.78 -9.55 -3.08
N GLY A 189 9.08 -9.51 -2.81
CA GLY A 189 9.96 -8.45 -3.29
C GLY A 189 9.98 -8.34 -4.81
N GLU A 190 10.12 -9.46 -5.51
CA GLU A 190 10.07 -9.49 -6.98
C GLU A 190 8.68 -9.13 -7.53
N LEU A 191 7.61 -9.53 -6.84
CA LEU A 191 6.25 -9.12 -7.17
C LEU A 191 6.09 -7.59 -7.08
N LEU A 192 6.55 -6.97 -5.99
CA LEU A 192 6.43 -5.52 -5.81
C LEU A 192 7.25 -4.73 -6.83
N LYS A 193 8.43 -5.20 -7.19
CA LYS A 193 9.24 -4.59 -8.27
C LYS A 193 8.50 -4.60 -9.60
N ARG A 194 7.91 -5.75 -9.99
CA ARG A 194 7.10 -5.86 -11.22
C ARG A 194 5.86 -4.96 -11.19
N ILE A 195 5.17 -4.87 -10.05
CA ILE A 195 4.03 -3.96 -9.87
C ILE A 195 4.49 -2.51 -10.09
N CYS A 196 5.67 -2.16 -9.57
CA CYS A 196 6.21 -0.81 -9.63
C CYS A 196 6.59 -0.34 -11.03
N GLU A 197 6.75 -1.22 -12.01
CA GLU A 197 7.01 -0.84 -13.41
C GLU A 197 5.93 0.09 -13.98
N ASN A 198 4.69 -0.06 -13.53
CA ASN A 198 3.54 0.70 -14.03
C ASN A 198 2.70 1.38 -12.94
N ARG A 199 3.09 1.26 -11.67
CA ARG A 199 2.37 1.79 -10.51
C ARG A 199 3.36 2.28 -9.47
N SER A 200 2.90 3.15 -8.57
CA SER A 200 3.70 3.52 -7.41
C SER A 200 3.27 2.71 -6.19
N VAL A 201 4.22 2.42 -5.31
CA VAL A 201 3.97 1.60 -4.12
C VAL A 201 4.51 2.29 -2.88
N VAL A 202 3.70 2.45 -1.85
CA VAL A 202 4.13 2.86 -0.52
C VAL A 202 4.03 1.66 0.41
N VAL A 203 5.13 1.31 1.04
CA VAL A 203 5.23 0.15 1.94
C VAL A 203 5.62 0.61 3.33
N ILE A 204 4.87 0.20 4.35
CA ILE A 204 5.35 0.26 5.74
C ILE A 204 6.00 -1.09 6.05
N GLU A 205 7.22 -1.06 6.52
CA GLU A 205 7.96 -2.28 6.88
C GLU A 205 8.95 -2.04 8.02
N HIS A 206 9.34 -3.12 8.67
CA HIS A 206 10.35 -3.15 9.72
C HIS A 206 11.45 -4.21 9.48
N ASP A 207 11.27 -5.09 8.49
CA ASP A 207 12.29 -6.05 8.04
C ASP A 207 13.31 -5.32 7.14
N MET A 208 14.48 -4.97 7.70
CA MET A 208 15.47 -4.16 7.00
C MET A 208 16.09 -4.85 5.80
N ASP A 209 16.19 -6.19 5.80
CA ASP A 209 16.70 -6.94 4.65
C ASP A 209 15.71 -6.87 3.50
N PHE A 210 14.41 -7.00 3.80
CA PHE A 210 13.37 -6.82 2.81
C PHE A 210 13.32 -5.39 2.28
N VAL A 211 13.34 -4.38 3.17
CA VAL A 211 13.41 -2.95 2.78
C VAL A 211 14.57 -2.70 1.82
N LYS A 212 15.78 -3.18 2.16
CA LYS A 212 16.97 -3.05 1.30
C LYS A 212 16.80 -3.69 -0.07
N SER A 213 16.03 -4.77 -0.15
CA SER A 213 15.84 -5.50 -1.40
C SER A 213 14.88 -4.82 -2.38
N ILE A 214 13.94 -3.96 -1.90
CA ILE A 214 12.87 -3.40 -2.73
C ILE A 214 12.87 -1.87 -2.84
N ALA A 215 13.38 -1.14 -1.82
CA ALA A 215 13.17 0.30 -1.73
C ALA A 215 13.97 1.08 -2.80
N HIS A 216 13.28 1.95 -3.53
CA HIS A 216 13.93 3.01 -4.30
C HIS A 216 14.32 4.16 -3.37
N ARG A 217 13.45 4.51 -2.42
CA ARG A 217 13.69 5.52 -1.39
C ARG A 217 13.06 5.09 -0.06
N VAL A 218 13.75 5.41 1.02
CA VAL A 218 13.32 5.12 2.39
C VAL A 218 13.03 6.43 3.11
N THR A 219 11.90 6.50 3.80
CA THR A 219 11.50 7.60 4.69
C THR A 219 11.44 7.08 6.11
N VAL A 220 12.19 7.68 7.02
CA VAL A 220 12.17 7.35 8.45
C VAL A 220 11.23 8.29 9.17
N LEU A 221 10.19 7.72 9.78
CA LEU A 221 9.29 8.46 10.66
C LEU A 221 9.69 8.29 12.13
N HIS A 222 9.68 9.38 12.87
CA HIS A 222 9.86 9.41 14.32
C HIS A 222 8.97 10.49 14.93
N GLN A 223 8.17 10.13 15.93
CA GLN A 223 7.26 11.06 16.64
C GLN A 223 6.40 11.94 15.71
N GLY A 224 5.83 11.33 14.67
CA GLY A 224 4.95 12.01 13.72
C GLY A 224 5.65 12.87 12.66
N LYS A 225 6.99 12.91 12.63
CA LYS A 225 7.79 13.71 11.69
C LYS A 225 8.71 12.82 10.84
N ILE A 226 9.11 13.35 9.68
CA ILE A 226 10.18 12.74 8.91
C ILE A 226 11.51 13.08 9.60
N LEU A 227 12.22 12.05 10.07
CA LEU A 227 13.56 12.18 10.64
C LEU A 227 14.61 12.23 9.53
N LYS A 228 14.48 11.34 8.55
CA LYS A 228 15.42 11.22 7.43
C LYS A 228 14.72 10.65 6.20
N GLU A 229 15.21 11.03 5.02
CA GLU A 229 14.81 10.46 3.74
C GLU A 229 16.01 10.28 2.83
N GLY A 230 16.04 9.20 2.05
CA GLY A 230 17.10 8.91 1.11
C GLY A 230 17.15 7.46 0.65
N SER A 231 18.29 7.07 0.04
CA SER A 231 18.56 5.66 -0.23
C SER A 231 18.71 4.88 1.08
N MET A 232 18.53 3.56 1.02
CA MET A 232 18.75 2.70 2.20
C MET A 232 20.13 2.91 2.81
N GLU A 233 21.16 3.06 1.97
CA GLU A 233 22.54 3.32 2.42
C GLU A 233 22.64 4.65 3.18
N THR A 234 22.00 5.70 2.67
CA THR A 234 21.96 7.02 3.33
C THR A 234 21.30 6.97 4.69
N VAL A 235 20.16 6.24 4.77
CA VAL A 235 19.35 6.15 5.97
C VAL A 235 20.01 5.31 7.05
N GLN A 236 20.56 4.15 6.71
CA GLN A 236 21.17 3.22 7.68
C GLN A 236 22.44 3.78 8.32
N ASN A 237 23.13 4.72 7.67
CA ASN A 237 24.36 5.33 8.18
C ASN A 237 24.11 6.69 8.86
N ASP A 238 22.87 7.16 8.94
CA ASP A 238 22.55 8.44 9.58
C ASP A 238 22.57 8.29 11.11
N PRO A 239 23.37 9.11 11.84
CA PRO A 239 23.49 9.01 13.29
C PRO A 239 22.17 9.15 14.05
N ALA A 240 21.26 10.04 13.59
CA ALA A 240 19.97 10.24 14.24
C ALA A 240 19.05 9.01 14.05
N VAL A 241 19.13 8.35 12.88
CA VAL A 241 18.39 7.11 12.63
C VAL A 241 18.94 5.98 13.51
N ILE A 242 20.25 5.85 13.60
CA ILE A 242 20.91 4.84 14.44
C ILE A 242 20.51 5.03 15.91
N GLU A 243 20.50 6.27 16.40
CA GLU A 243 20.09 6.58 17.79
C GLU A 243 18.65 6.15 18.07
N VAL A 244 17.71 6.42 17.14
CA VAL A 244 16.30 6.05 17.28
C VAL A 244 16.07 4.54 17.30
N TYR A 245 16.89 3.76 16.59
CA TYR A 245 16.75 2.30 16.52
C TYR A 245 17.59 1.53 17.55
N LEU A 246 18.73 2.08 18.00
CA LEU A 246 19.66 1.44 18.95
C LEU A 246 19.62 2.07 20.34
N GLY A 247 19.01 3.24 20.51
CA GLY A 247 18.97 4.00 21.77
C GLY A 247 17.92 3.53 22.77
N HIS A 248 17.32 2.34 22.57
CA HIS A 248 16.33 1.74 23.47
C HIS A 248 16.80 0.40 24.00
#